data_93b569ff4d36b96898c17351a49746ce
#
_entry.id   93b569ff4d36b96898c17351a49746ce
#
_cell.length_a   1.000
_cell.length_b   1.000
_cell.length_c   1.000
_cell.angle_alpha   90.00
_cell.angle_beta   90.00
_cell.angle_gamma   90.00
#
_symmetry.space_group_name_H-M   'P 1'
#
loop_
_entity.id
_entity.type
_entity.pdbx_description
1 polymer ?
#
loop_
_entity_poly.entity_id
_entity_poly.type
_entity_poly.pdbx_seq_one_letter_code
_entity_poly.pdbx_strand_id
1 'polypeptide(L)'
;MKQRIFLLTLLFLLILTRTNDISAKETKLNEDMFTNVENTLKDKEIDLSYTQLVKQLIHGNVKGVLHTIKAKMKEVFLNRMLIQKDLIREILLIAFTAAIFKNLSDSFFQQSTANSAFYITYVILCGVMVHSFFYLNKTVSQLVTLMADYMKGMIMAYSLAVVSTSGITTSTTVYEFYLLLIYAMTTLTNVVLLPMIKILFVLKIINHISKEEHFSRLCKTLEGVIKFLLKGFLSVLLGVQLIQSMILPAVDSMKNTVLQKGMSAIPGIGSGLNSAMTMVIGSAVVIKNSIGAVGILVLIVIIVPPVIEITAVVLTYLLAGIMIQPISDKRITGAMDAVIQSGKLMLSMIFTMALLFILSVALIAFSTNVNYYAG
;
A
#
# COMPACT_ATOMS: atom_id res chain seq x y z
N MET A 1 6.93 -16.05 2.15
CA MET A 1 7.29 -14.61 2.17
C MET A 1 6.25 -13.75 2.87
N LYS A 2 4.93 -13.91 2.57
CA LYS A 2 3.83 -13.11 3.18
C LYS A 2 3.76 -13.20 4.71
N GLN A 3 3.94 -14.39 5.33
CA GLN A 3 3.95 -14.56 6.78
C GLN A 3 5.14 -13.87 7.47
N ARG A 4 6.31 -13.83 6.85
CA ARG A 4 7.50 -13.16 7.42
C ARG A 4 7.36 -11.64 7.40
N ILE A 5 6.68 -11.09 6.39
CA ILE A 5 6.41 -9.63 6.29
C ILE A 5 5.37 -9.22 7.34
N PHE A 6 4.31 -10.02 7.50
CA PHE A 6 3.32 -9.81 8.56
C PHE A 6 3.94 -9.92 9.97
N LEU A 7 4.84 -10.86 10.17
CA LEU A 7 5.59 -11.02 11.43
C LEU A 7 6.55 -9.84 11.68
N LEU A 8 7.20 -9.31 10.64
CA LEU A 8 8.07 -8.13 10.75
C LEU A 8 7.27 -6.85 11.06
N THR A 9 6.11 -6.65 10.44
CA THR A 9 5.24 -5.51 10.78
C THR A 9 4.64 -5.65 12.19
N LEU A 10 4.29 -6.86 12.60
CA LEU A 10 3.82 -7.14 13.96
C LEU A 10 4.94 -6.98 15.00
N LEU A 11 6.16 -7.43 14.69
CA LEU A 11 7.35 -7.28 15.54
C LEU A 11 7.73 -5.80 15.67
N PHE A 12 7.62 -5.03 14.59
CA PHE A 12 7.84 -3.58 14.62
C PHE A 12 6.78 -2.85 15.45
N LEU A 13 5.51 -3.24 15.34
CA LEU A 13 4.44 -2.74 16.20
C LEU A 13 4.69 -3.08 17.68
N LEU A 14 5.20 -4.28 17.97
CA LEU A 14 5.60 -4.73 19.31
C LEU A 14 6.81 -3.96 19.85
N ILE A 15 7.78 -3.61 19.01
CA ILE A 15 8.93 -2.78 19.39
C ILE A 15 8.47 -1.34 19.71
N LEU A 16 7.52 -0.79 18.93
CA LEU A 16 6.93 0.52 19.22
C LEU A 16 6.12 0.55 20.53
N THR A 17 5.53 -0.57 20.93
CA THR A 17 4.75 -0.66 22.18
C THR A 17 5.62 -0.88 23.43
N ARG A 18 6.90 -1.18 23.28
CA ARG A 18 7.85 -1.39 24.38
C ARG A 18 8.51 -0.11 24.90
N THR A 19 7.98 1.07 24.54
CA THR A 19 8.34 2.31 25.23
C THR A 19 7.73 2.27 26.63
N ASN A 20 8.60 2.09 27.62
CA ASN A 20 8.25 2.13 29.05
C ASN A 20 7.39 3.34 29.39
N ASP A 21 6.53 3.20 30.40
CA ASP A 21 5.66 4.20 31.02
C ASP A 21 6.34 5.55 31.30
N ILE A 22 6.61 6.31 30.26
CA ILE A 22 6.88 7.74 30.38
C ILE A 22 5.53 8.42 30.20
N SER A 23 4.86 8.66 31.33
CA SER A 23 3.67 9.50 31.37
C SER A 23 4.02 10.87 30.79
N ALA A 24 3.66 11.11 29.53
CA ALA A 24 3.79 12.40 28.90
C ALA A 24 2.77 13.35 29.53
N LYS A 25 3.16 14.04 30.59
CA LYS A 25 2.37 15.11 31.22
C LYS A 25 2.18 16.21 30.17
N GLU A 26 0.92 16.41 29.74
CA GLU A 26 0.38 17.56 28.97
C GLU A 26 1.34 18.20 27.95
N THR A 27 1.76 17.46 26.95
CA THR A 27 2.37 18.08 25.78
C THR A 27 1.25 18.58 24.88
N LYS A 28 1.08 19.92 24.77
CA LYS A 28 0.12 20.52 23.82
C LYS A 28 0.54 20.13 22.41
N LEU A 29 -0.17 19.16 21.85
CA LEU A 29 -0.01 18.75 20.45
C LEU A 29 -0.52 19.89 19.56
N ASN A 30 0.31 20.39 18.66
CA ASN A 30 -0.15 21.36 17.66
C ASN A 30 -1.00 20.60 16.62
N GLU A 31 -2.32 20.73 16.70
CA GLU A 31 -3.29 20.02 15.84
C GLU A 31 -3.16 20.44 14.37
N ASP A 32 -2.68 21.65 14.10
CA ASP A 32 -2.47 22.16 12.73
C ASP A 32 -1.52 21.27 11.92
N MET A 33 -0.61 20.53 12.58
CA MET A 33 0.29 19.59 11.93
C MET A 33 -0.44 18.47 11.18
N PHE A 34 -1.65 18.12 11.59
CA PHE A 34 -2.42 17.00 11.03
C PHE A 34 -3.49 17.42 10.02
N THR A 35 -3.66 18.71 9.79
CA THR A 35 -4.73 19.27 8.94
C THR A 35 -4.72 18.63 7.53
N ASN A 36 -3.55 18.48 6.93
CA ASN A 36 -3.45 17.90 5.59
C ASN A 36 -3.85 16.41 5.56
N VAL A 37 -3.50 15.65 6.59
CA VAL A 37 -3.90 14.24 6.72
C VAL A 37 -5.40 14.12 6.95
N GLU A 38 -5.95 14.91 7.88
CA GLU A 38 -7.37 14.94 8.18
C GLU A 38 -8.22 15.34 6.95
N ASN A 39 -7.80 16.35 6.20
CA ASN A 39 -8.46 16.75 4.96
C ASN A 39 -8.44 15.60 3.92
N THR A 40 -7.30 14.95 3.72
CA THR A 40 -7.20 13.81 2.79
C THR A 40 -8.14 12.67 3.19
N LEU A 41 -8.29 12.37 4.47
CA LEU A 41 -9.20 11.33 4.96
C LEU A 41 -10.67 11.73 4.75
N LYS A 42 -11.03 12.97 5.07
CA LYS A 42 -12.39 13.51 4.87
C LYS A 42 -12.80 13.55 3.40
N ASP A 43 -11.92 14.03 2.51
CA ASP A 43 -12.17 14.11 1.07
C ASP A 43 -12.44 12.72 0.44
N LYS A 44 -12.00 11.67 1.08
CA LYS A 44 -12.18 10.28 0.66
C LYS A 44 -13.21 9.52 1.49
N GLU A 45 -14.00 10.24 2.30
CA GLU A 45 -15.07 9.65 3.14
C GLU A 45 -14.55 8.57 4.10
N ILE A 46 -13.27 8.67 4.49
CA ILE A 46 -12.67 7.78 5.48
C ILE A 46 -12.94 8.40 6.86
N ASP A 47 -13.95 7.88 7.54
CA ASP A 47 -14.35 8.31 8.87
C ASP A 47 -13.36 7.80 9.94
N LEU A 48 -12.20 8.45 10.01
CA LEU A 48 -11.15 8.24 11.00
C LEU A 48 -10.50 9.58 11.33
N SER A 49 -10.42 9.91 12.62
CA SER A 49 -9.63 11.07 13.07
C SER A 49 -8.21 10.64 13.40
N TYR A 50 -7.27 11.06 12.55
CA TYR A 50 -5.84 10.83 12.74
C TYR A 50 -5.35 11.45 14.04
N THR A 51 -5.77 12.68 14.32
CA THR A 51 -5.42 13.44 15.52
C THR A 51 -5.82 12.70 16.81
N GLN A 52 -7.05 12.15 16.86
CA GLN A 52 -7.51 11.39 18.01
C GLN A 52 -6.71 10.10 18.23
N LEU A 53 -6.38 9.38 17.15
CA LEU A 53 -5.57 8.16 17.23
C LEU A 53 -4.15 8.46 17.73
N VAL A 54 -3.53 9.54 17.26
CA VAL A 54 -2.22 9.98 17.77
C VAL A 54 -2.30 10.35 19.24
N LYS A 55 -3.30 11.13 19.67
CA LYS A 55 -3.51 11.47 21.08
C LYS A 55 -3.68 10.22 21.95
N GLN A 56 -4.48 9.24 21.52
CA GLN A 56 -4.65 7.98 22.25
C GLN A 56 -3.32 7.22 22.42
N LEU A 57 -2.47 7.18 21.39
CA LEU A 57 -1.15 6.53 21.48
C LEU A 57 -0.20 7.27 22.41
N ILE A 58 -0.16 8.59 22.38
CA ILE A 58 0.66 9.42 23.28
C ILE A 58 0.29 9.16 24.75
N HIS A 59 -1.01 8.96 25.04
CA HIS A 59 -1.49 8.62 26.38
C HIS A 59 -1.40 7.12 26.72
N GLY A 60 -0.70 6.32 25.89
CA GLY A 60 -0.50 4.88 26.14
C GLY A 60 -1.71 3.99 25.85
N ASN A 61 -2.82 4.53 25.30
CA ASN A 61 -4.02 3.75 25.01
C ASN A 61 -3.91 2.96 23.69
N VAL A 62 -2.93 2.06 23.62
CA VAL A 62 -2.70 1.18 22.45
C VAL A 62 -3.92 0.31 22.14
N LYS A 63 -4.58 -0.23 23.20
CA LYS A 63 -5.77 -1.09 23.03
C LYS A 63 -6.93 -0.34 22.38
N GLY A 64 -7.16 0.91 22.76
CA GLY A 64 -8.19 1.76 22.15
C GLY A 64 -7.94 2.00 20.66
N VAL A 65 -6.72 2.35 20.28
CA VAL A 65 -6.33 2.55 18.88
C VAL A 65 -6.55 1.28 18.07
N LEU A 66 -6.04 0.13 18.55
CA LEU A 66 -6.21 -1.15 17.84
C LEU A 66 -7.69 -1.56 17.73
N HIS A 67 -8.51 -1.28 18.74
CA HIS A 67 -9.94 -1.55 18.69
C HIS A 67 -10.63 -0.70 17.63
N THR A 68 -10.36 0.61 17.56
CA THR A 68 -10.92 1.53 16.55
C THR A 68 -10.53 1.10 15.13
N ILE A 69 -9.24 0.79 14.90
CA ILE A 69 -8.76 0.32 13.59
C ILE A 69 -9.41 -1.01 13.20
N LYS A 70 -9.47 -1.98 14.11
CA LYS A 70 -10.11 -3.28 13.86
C LYS A 70 -11.60 -3.16 13.55
N ALA A 71 -12.32 -2.30 14.27
CA ALA A 71 -13.74 -2.02 14.02
C ALA A 71 -13.94 -1.43 12.63
N LYS A 72 -13.12 -0.43 12.24
CA LYS A 72 -13.19 0.21 10.92
C LYS A 72 -12.83 -0.76 9.80
N MET A 73 -11.80 -1.59 9.97
CA MET A 73 -11.46 -2.64 9.00
C MET A 73 -12.61 -3.64 8.79
N LYS A 74 -13.28 -4.05 9.87
CA LYS A 74 -14.43 -4.96 9.79
C LYS A 74 -15.60 -4.32 9.03
N GLU A 75 -15.94 -3.06 9.34
CA GLU A 75 -16.97 -2.28 8.66
C GLU A 75 -16.68 -2.19 7.15
N VAL A 76 -15.46 -1.76 6.80
CA VAL A 76 -15.02 -1.62 5.41
C VAL A 76 -15.07 -2.97 4.68
N PHE A 77 -14.61 -4.05 5.31
CA PHE A 77 -14.65 -5.38 4.73
C PHE A 77 -16.08 -5.82 4.40
N LEU A 78 -17.00 -5.68 5.35
CA LEU A 78 -18.40 -6.09 5.16
C LEU A 78 -19.09 -5.26 4.07
N ASN A 79 -18.91 -3.93 4.09
CA ASN A 79 -19.51 -3.04 3.08
C ASN A 79 -19.01 -3.35 1.67
N ARG A 80 -17.72 -3.60 1.51
CA ARG A 80 -17.14 -3.90 0.18
C ARG A 80 -17.54 -5.29 -0.34
N MET A 81 -17.66 -6.29 0.51
CA MET A 81 -18.15 -7.60 0.11
C MET A 81 -19.61 -7.56 -0.37
N LEU A 82 -20.46 -6.73 0.25
CA LEU A 82 -21.84 -6.55 -0.18
C LEU A 82 -21.95 -5.88 -1.55
N ILE A 83 -21.15 -4.85 -1.81
CA ILE A 83 -21.12 -4.14 -3.11
C ILE A 83 -20.65 -5.06 -4.25
N GLN A 84 -19.72 -5.97 -4.00
CA GLN A 84 -19.17 -6.88 -5.02
C GLN A 84 -20.11 -8.03 -5.40
N LYS A 85 -21.18 -8.26 -4.65
CA LYS A 85 -22.10 -9.40 -4.87
C LYS A 85 -22.73 -9.38 -6.27
N ASP A 86 -23.14 -8.21 -6.75
CA ASP A 86 -23.79 -8.09 -8.07
C ASP A 86 -22.80 -8.33 -9.20
N LEU A 87 -21.60 -7.83 -9.11
CA LEU A 87 -20.54 -8.05 -10.09
C LEU A 87 -20.14 -9.53 -10.17
N ILE A 88 -20.02 -10.19 -9.01
CA ILE A 88 -19.76 -11.64 -8.94
C ILE A 88 -20.87 -12.42 -9.65
N ARG A 89 -22.13 -12.10 -9.36
CA ARG A 89 -23.29 -12.74 -9.98
C ARG A 89 -23.32 -12.55 -11.49
N GLU A 90 -23.06 -11.34 -11.98
CA GLU A 90 -23.03 -11.02 -13.40
C GLU A 90 -21.95 -11.83 -14.15
N ILE A 91 -20.72 -11.87 -13.64
CA ILE A 91 -19.62 -12.64 -14.24
C ILE A 91 -19.96 -14.13 -14.28
N LEU A 92 -20.49 -14.70 -13.20
CA LEU A 92 -20.87 -16.12 -13.14
C LEU A 92 -22.00 -16.45 -14.13
N LEU A 93 -23.03 -15.61 -14.23
CA LEU A 93 -24.13 -15.81 -15.18
C LEU A 93 -23.65 -15.79 -16.61
N ILE A 94 -22.83 -14.81 -16.99
CA ILE A 94 -22.32 -14.70 -18.37
C ILE A 94 -21.39 -15.86 -18.70
N ALA A 95 -20.50 -16.23 -17.80
CA ALA A 95 -19.59 -17.36 -18.00
C ALA A 95 -20.35 -18.70 -18.14
N PHE A 96 -21.38 -18.91 -17.34
CA PHE A 96 -22.23 -20.10 -17.40
C PHE A 96 -23.07 -20.12 -18.70
N THR A 97 -23.65 -19.00 -19.09
CA THR A 97 -24.39 -18.86 -20.34
C THR A 97 -23.48 -19.12 -21.56
N ALA A 98 -22.27 -18.61 -21.55
CA ALA A 98 -21.27 -18.87 -22.60
C ALA A 98 -20.94 -20.38 -22.72
N ALA A 99 -20.80 -21.07 -21.60
CA ALA A 99 -20.55 -22.50 -21.59
C ALA A 99 -21.73 -23.33 -22.11
N ILE A 100 -22.97 -22.95 -21.77
CA ILE A 100 -24.20 -23.62 -22.28
C ILE A 100 -24.28 -23.41 -23.79
N PHE A 101 -24.16 -22.16 -24.30
CA PHE A 101 -24.25 -21.89 -25.71
C PHE A 101 -23.25 -22.70 -26.54
N LYS A 102 -22.03 -22.87 -26.03
CA LYS A 102 -21.04 -23.69 -26.72
C LYS A 102 -21.47 -25.16 -26.81
N ASN A 103 -21.90 -25.76 -25.71
CA ASN A 103 -22.32 -27.16 -25.70
C ASN A 103 -23.52 -27.43 -26.59
N LEU A 104 -24.52 -26.50 -26.62
CA LEU A 104 -25.66 -26.60 -27.53
C LEU A 104 -25.20 -26.46 -28.99
N SER A 105 -24.27 -25.55 -29.28
CA SER A 105 -23.72 -25.33 -30.61
C SER A 105 -23.00 -26.56 -31.13
N ASP A 106 -22.17 -27.20 -30.31
CA ASP A 106 -21.41 -28.41 -30.68
C ASP A 106 -22.37 -29.64 -30.90
N SER A 107 -23.57 -29.66 -30.27
CA SER A 107 -24.48 -30.77 -30.33
C SER A 107 -25.54 -30.67 -31.44
N PHE A 108 -25.91 -29.45 -31.88
CA PHE A 108 -27.09 -29.26 -32.76
C PHE A 108 -26.81 -28.57 -34.08
N PHE A 109 -25.61 -28.02 -34.33
CA PHE A 109 -25.33 -27.21 -35.50
C PHE A 109 -24.21 -27.75 -36.41
N GLN A 110 -24.27 -27.46 -37.70
CA GLN A 110 -23.15 -27.72 -38.59
C GLN A 110 -21.93 -26.92 -38.18
N GLN A 111 -20.74 -27.44 -38.43
CA GLN A 111 -19.45 -26.92 -37.97
C GLN A 111 -19.21 -25.42 -38.23
N SER A 112 -19.77 -24.89 -39.35
CA SER A 112 -19.69 -23.45 -39.71
C SER A 112 -20.52 -22.58 -38.76
N THR A 113 -21.73 -23.00 -38.41
CA THR A 113 -22.64 -22.28 -37.51
C THR A 113 -22.13 -22.31 -36.07
N ALA A 114 -21.59 -23.46 -35.66
CA ALA A 114 -20.94 -23.62 -34.34
C ALA A 114 -19.77 -22.66 -34.15
N ASN A 115 -18.91 -22.49 -35.16
CA ASN A 115 -17.82 -21.53 -35.11
C ASN A 115 -18.30 -20.08 -34.98
N SER A 116 -19.32 -19.69 -35.73
CA SER A 116 -19.88 -18.33 -35.69
C SER A 116 -20.49 -18.02 -34.30
N ALA A 117 -21.25 -18.96 -33.74
CA ALA A 117 -21.80 -18.83 -32.39
C ALA A 117 -20.70 -18.72 -31.32
N PHE A 118 -19.60 -19.49 -31.46
CA PHE A 118 -18.44 -19.38 -30.59
C PHE A 118 -17.83 -17.96 -30.61
N TYR A 119 -17.57 -17.40 -31.79
CA TYR A 119 -16.98 -16.07 -31.90
C TYR A 119 -17.85 -14.98 -31.30
N ILE A 120 -19.17 -15.04 -31.51
CA ILE A 120 -20.11 -14.07 -30.90
C ILE A 120 -20.05 -14.16 -29.38
N THR A 121 -20.13 -15.36 -28.82
CA THR A 121 -20.05 -15.59 -27.37
C THR A 121 -18.71 -15.14 -26.80
N TYR A 122 -17.62 -15.42 -27.50
CA TYR A 122 -16.28 -15.00 -27.11
C TYR A 122 -16.14 -13.45 -27.07
N VAL A 123 -16.68 -12.75 -28.07
CA VAL A 123 -16.68 -11.29 -28.12
C VAL A 123 -17.46 -10.69 -26.95
N ILE A 124 -18.64 -11.23 -26.63
CA ILE A 124 -19.44 -10.79 -25.47
C ILE A 124 -18.64 -10.98 -24.17
N LEU A 125 -18.04 -12.15 -23.99
CA LEU A 125 -17.22 -12.44 -22.82
C LEU A 125 -15.98 -11.53 -22.74
N CYS A 126 -15.33 -11.26 -23.85
CA CYS A 126 -14.23 -10.27 -23.91
C CYS A 126 -14.70 -8.87 -23.47
N GLY A 127 -15.90 -8.45 -23.88
CA GLY A 127 -16.48 -7.18 -23.43
C GLY A 127 -16.57 -7.08 -21.91
N VAL A 128 -17.06 -8.13 -21.24
CA VAL A 128 -17.16 -8.21 -19.78
C VAL A 128 -15.77 -8.22 -19.13
N MET A 129 -14.84 -9.00 -19.69
CA MET A 129 -13.46 -9.03 -19.17
C MET A 129 -12.77 -7.68 -19.30
N VAL A 130 -12.95 -6.98 -20.41
CA VAL A 130 -12.43 -5.62 -20.65
C VAL A 130 -13.04 -4.65 -19.65
N HIS A 131 -14.36 -4.69 -19.43
CA HIS A 131 -15.03 -3.86 -18.43
C HIS A 131 -14.46 -4.09 -17.01
N SER A 132 -14.39 -5.35 -16.60
CA SER A 132 -13.83 -5.72 -15.30
C SER A 132 -12.36 -5.28 -15.14
N PHE A 133 -11.56 -5.43 -16.19
CA PHE A 133 -10.15 -4.99 -16.16
C PHE A 133 -10.04 -3.47 -16.03
N PHE A 134 -10.82 -2.69 -16.77
CA PHE A 134 -10.79 -1.22 -16.65
C PHE A 134 -11.29 -0.75 -15.29
N TYR A 135 -12.29 -1.42 -14.71
CA TYR A 135 -12.71 -1.18 -13.34
C TYR A 135 -11.55 -1.39 -12.36
N LEU A 136 -10.86 -2.54 -12.42
CA LEU A 136 -9.68 -2.80 -11.57
C LEU A 136 -8.59 -1.76 -11.77
N ASN A 137 -8.30 -1.41 -13.03
CA ASN A 137 -7.28 -0.41 -13.33
C ASN A 137 -7.60 0.97 -12.75
N LYS A 138 -8.86 1.39 -12.80
CA LYS A 138 -9.35 2.64 -12.19
C LYS A 138 -9.21 2.59 -10.67
N THR A 139 -9.66 1.52 -10.03
CA THR A 139 -9.53 1.30 -8.57
C THR A 139 -8.07 1.39 -8.12
N VAL A 140 -7.15 0.77 -8.85
CA VAL A 140 -5.71 0.82 -8.54
C VAL A 140 -5.14 2.22 -8.71
N SER A 141 -5.43 2.91 -9.82
CA SER A 141 -4.95 4.28 -10.05
C SER A 141 -5.44 5.26 -8.98
N GLN A 142 -6.70 5.14 -8.57
CA GLN A 142 -7.27 5.95 -7.48
C GLN A 142 -6.60 5.66 -6.14
N LEU A 143 -6.34 4.38 -5.83
CA LEU A 143 -5.64 3.99 -4.61
C LEU A 143 -4.21 4.54 -4.58
N VAL A 144 -3.48 4.46 -5.69
CA VAL A 144 -2.10 4.98 -5.79
C VAL A 144 -2.07 6.48 -5.51
N THR A 145 -3.02 7.24 -6.08
CA THR A 145 -3.13 8.67 -5.81
C THR A 145 -3.47 8.95 -4.35
N LEU A 146 -4.45 8.23 -3.80
CA LEU A 146 -4.85 8.38 -2.39
C LEU A 146 -3.70 8.06 -1.42
N MET A 147 -2.95 6.97 -1.67
CA MET A 147 -1.75 6.63 -0.89
C MET A 147 -0.70 7.74 -0.96
N ALA A 148 -0.47 8.30 -2.15
CA ALA A 148 0.50 9.38 -2.34
C ALA A 148 0.09 10.65 -1.59
N ASP A 149 -1.17 11.08 -1.69
CA ASP A 149 -1.66 12.27 -1.02
C ASP A 149 -1.68 12.12 0.50
N TYR A 150 -2.13 10.95 0.99
CA TYR A 150 -2.04 10.60 2.40
C TYR A 150 -0.59 10.65 2.92
N MET A 151 0.35 10.04 2.19
CA MET A 151 1.76 10.01 2.59
C MET A 151 2.41 11.39 2.58
N LYS A 152 2.07 12.27 1.64
CA LYS A 152 2.54 13.68 1.64
C LYS A 152 2.09 14.40 2.92
N GLY A 153 0.82 14.29 3.30
CA GLY A 153 0.30 14.88 4.53
C GLY A 153 0.97 14.30 5.78
N MET A 154 1.10 12.98 5.84
CA MET A 154 1.69 12.28 6.97
C MET A 154 3.19 12.62 7.15
N ILE A 155 3.97 12.66 6.07
CA ILE A 155 5.40 12.98 6.17
C ILE A 155 5.66 14.43 6.58
N MET A 156 4.77 15.35 6.23
CA MET A 156 4.86 16.73 6.69
C MET A 156 4.73 16.79 8.22
N ALA A 157 3.71 16.17 8.79
CA ALA A 157 3.51 16.09 10.24
C ALA A 157 4.67 15.33 10.94
N TYR A 158 5.11 14.24 10.33
CA TYR A 158 6.20 13.43 10.86
C TYR A 158 7.55 14.16 10.86
N SER A 159 7.88 14.88 9.80
CA SER A 159 9.14 15.64 9.70
C SER A 159 9.20 16.76 10.74
N LEU A 160 8.09 17.44 11.01
CA LEU A 160 8.03 18.44 12.08
C LEU A 160 8.34 17.83 13.47
N ALA A 161 7.85 16.62 13.73
CA ALA A 161 8.19 15.91 14.97
C ALA A 161 9.66 15.45 15.00
N VAL A 162 10.25 15.11 13.85
CA VAL A 162 11.68 14.72 13.73
C VAL A 162 12.61 15.91 14.04
N VAL A 163 12.24 17.15 13.72
CA VAL A 163 13.04 18.36 14.10
C VAL A 163 13.36 18.34 15.58
N SER A 164 12.38 18.05 16.41
CA SER A 164 12.51 18.09 17.89
C SER A 164 13.34 16.92 18.46
N THR A 165 13.59 15.86 17.68
CA THR A 165 14.32 14.66 18.14
C THR A 165 15.71 14.51 17.55
N SER A 166 15.87 14.81 16.29
CA SER A 166 17.08 14.52 15.51
C SER A 166 17.72 15.74 14.87
N GLY A 167 17.04 16.89 14.89
CA GLY A 167 17.52 18.14 14.32
C GLY A 167 16.96 18.48 12.95
N ILE A 168 17.21 19.75 12.55
CA ILE A 168 16.64 20.33 11.34
C ILE A 168 17.20 19.65 10.07
N THR A 169 18.48 19.35 10.02
CA THR A 169 19.13 18.75 8.84
C THR A 169 18.53 17.39 8.53
N THR A 170 18.42 16.50 9.51
CA THR A 170 17.79 15.19 9.36
C THR A 170 16.33 15.33 8.93
N SER A 171 15.57 16.22 9.58
CA SER A 171 14.15 16.43 9.27
C SER A 171 13.94 16.90 7.83
N THR A 172 14.66 17.91 7.37
CA THR A 172 14.54 18.45 6.02
C THR A 172 14.89 17.41 4.97
N THR A 173 16.02 16.70 5.16
CA THR A 173 16.45 15.67 4.20
C THR A 173 15.47 14.49 4.16
N VAL A 174 14.92 14.08 5.31
CA VAL A 174 13.87 13.06 5.38
C VAL A 174 12.64 13.51 4.59
N TYR A 175 12.18 14.73 4.79
CA TYR A 175 11.02 15.27 4.09
C TYR A 175 11.21 15.30 2.58
N GLU A 176 12.32 15.89 2.10
CA GLU A 176 12.64 15.97 0.67
C GLU A 176 12.76 14.60 0.02
N PHE A 177 13.44 13.67 0.68
CA PHE A 177 13.60 12.32 0.18
C PHE A 177 12.27 11.57 0.06
N TYR A 178 11.39 11.74 1.05
CA TYR A 178 10.05 11.13 0.98
C TYR A 178 9.19 11.70 -0.13
N LEU A 179 9.24 13.01 -0.35
CA LEU A 179 8.53 13.61 -1.48
C LEU A 179 9.04 13.04 -2.81
N LEU A 180 10.35 12.89 -2.95
CA LEU A 180 10.96 12.26 -4.13
C LEU A 180 10.53 10.79 -4.27
N LEU A 181 10.51 10.04 -3.18
CA LEU A 181 10.05 8.64 -3.14
C LEU A 181 8.59 8.51 -3.55
N ILE A 182 7.70 9.34 -2.99
CA ILE A 182 6.27 9.37 -3.32
C ILE A 182 6.10 9.69 -4.81
N TYR A 183 6.80 10.71 -5.32
CA TYR A 183 6.76 11.09 -6.72
C TYR A 183 7.26 9.96 -7.63
N ALA A 184 8.40 9.37 -7.32
CA ALA A 184 8.99 8.28 -8.09
C ALA A 184 8.07 7.05 -8.15
N MET A 185 7.46 6.66 -7.01
CA MET A 185 6.52 5.54 -6.93
C MET A 185 5.24 5.81 -7.72
N THR A 186 4.68 7.01 -7.59
CA THR A 186 3.44 7.39 -8.28
C THR A 186 3.67 7.42 -9.80
N THR A 187 4.78 8.00 -10.23
CA THR A 187 5.16 8.08 -11.65
C THR A 187 5.43 6.69 -12.22
N LEU A 188 6.25 5.87 -11.56
CA LEU A 188 6.50 4.49 -12.00
C LEU A 188 5.20 3.70 -12.14
N THR A 189 4.30 3.83 -11.20
CA THR A 189 3.04 3.08 -11.19
C THR A 189 2.10 3.56 -12.30
N ASN A 190 1.83 4.85 -12.40
CA ASN A 190 0.80 5.38 -13.31
C ASN A 190 1.31 5.50 -14.75
N VAL A 191 2.59 5.83 -14.95
CA VAL A 191 3.16 6.08 -16.30
C VAL A 191 3.79 4.82 -16.90
N VAL A 192 4.30 3.90 -16.08
CA VAL A 192 5.01 2.72 -16.58
C VAL A 192 4.22 1.43 -16.32
N LEU A 193 3.97 1.09 -15.05
CA LEU A 193 3.45 -0.23 -14.69
C LEU A 193 1.99 -0.44 -15.12
N LEU A 194 1.10 0.52 -14.88
CA LEU A 194 -0.31 0.40 -15.27
C LEU A 194 -0.48 0.32 -16.79
N PRO A 195 0.19 1.15 -17.64
CA PRO A 195 0.16 0.97 -19.09
C PRO A 195 0.73 -0.38 -19.54
N MET A 196 1.84 -0.85 -18.95
CA MET A 196 2.39 -2.17 -19.27
C MET A 196 1.42 -3.31 -18.94
N ILE A 197 0.71 -3.23 -17.81
CA ILE A 197 -0.33 -4.21 -17.44
C ILE A 197 -1.51 -4.15 -18.41
N LYS A 198 -1.91 -2.96 -18.90
CA LYS A 198 -2.94 -2.81 -19.93
C LYS A 198 -2.55 -3.51 -21.22
N ILE A 199 -1.34 -3.26 -21.70
CA ILE A 199 -0.80 -3.90 -22.91
C ILE A 199 -0.76 -5.42 -22.72
N LEU A 200 -0.26 -5.90 -21.59
CA LEU A 200 -0.22 -7.33 -21.26
C LEU A 200 -1.61 -7.97 -21.28
N PHE A 201 -2.61 -7.31 -20.71
CA PHE A 201 -4.00 -7.78 -20.66
C PHE A 201 -4.56 -7.93 -22.10
N VAL A 202 -4.42 -6.90 -22.94
CA VAL A 202 -4.88 -6.94 -24.33
C VAL A 202 -4.18 -8.03 -25.13
N LEU A 203 -2.84 -8.11 -25.01
CA LEU A 203 -2.06 -9.15 -25.68
C LEU A 203 -2.48 -10.56 -25.28
N LYS A 204 -2.80 -10.80 -23.99
CA LYS A 204 -3.27 -12.10 -23.51
C LYS A 204 -4.64 -12.46 -24.09
N ILE A 205 -5.59 -11.50 -24.15
CA ILE A 205 -6.89 -11.74 -24.78
C ILE A 205 -6.70 -12.10 -26.27
N ILE A 206 -5.92 -11.33 -27.02
CA ILE A 206 -5.66 -11.58 -28.44
C ILE A 206 -4.96 -12.93 -28.64
N ASN A 207 -4.01 -13.28 -27.77
CA ASN A 207 -3.28 -14.53 -27.85
C ASN A 207 -4.19 -15.76 -27.73
N HIS A 208 -5.27 -15.66 -26.95
CA HIS A 208 -6.22 -16.77 -26.78
C HIS A 208 -7.36 -16.81 -27.82
N ILE A 209 -7.50 -15.77 -28.68
CA ILE A 209 -8.39 -15.84 -29.86
C ILE A 209 -7.83 -16.83 -30.89
N SER A 210 -6.52 -16.79 -31.11
CA SER A 210 -5.82 -17.67 -32.03
C SER A 210 -5.56 -19.04 -31.42
N LYS A 211 -5.74 -20.10 -32.22
CA LYS A 211 -5.40 -21.48 -31.78
C LYS A 211 -3.88 -21.67 -31.58
N GLU A 212 -3.05 -20.84 -32.20
CA GLU A 212 -1.58 -21.01 -32.28
C GLU A 212 -0.79 -20.19 -31.25
N GLU A 213 -1.47 -19.44 -30.35
CA GLU A 213 -0.84 -18.68 -29.23
C GLU A 213 0.44 -17.88 -29.64
N HIS A 214 0.39 -17.13 -30.73
CA HIS A 214 1.54 -16.44 -31.31
C HIS A 214 2.26 -15.47 -30.36
N PHE A 215 1.57 -14.89 -29.38
CA PHE A 215 2.10 -13.86 -28.47
C PHE A 215 2.53 -14.38 -27.10
N SER A 216 2.53 -15.70 -26.87
CA SER A 216 2.83 -16.29 -25.57
C SER A 216 4.21 -15.89 -25.01
N ARG A 217 5.24 -15.84 -25.87
CA ARG A 217 6.60 -15.42 -25.46
C ARG A 217 6.63 -13.95 -25.06
N LEU A 218 5.97 -13.08 -25.85
CA LEU A 218 5.88 -11.64 -25.58
C LEU A 218 5.16 -11.38 -24.25
N CYS A 219 4.03 -12.05 -24.01
CA CYS A 219 3.31 -11.96 -22.74
C CYS A 219 4.17 -12.36 -21.54
N LYS A 220 4.91 -13.48 -21.62
CA LYS A 220 5.80 -13.94 -20.56
C LYS A 220 6.95 -12.95 -20.31
N THR A 221 7.54 -12.40 -21.38
CA THR A 221 8.61 -11.41 -21.24
C THR A 221 8.10 -10.14 -20.58
N LEU A 222 6.95 -9.60 -21.04
CA LEU A 222 6.36 -8.40 -20.47
C LEU A 222 6.00 -8.57 -19.00
N GLU A 223 5.43 -9.72 -18.63
CA GLU A 223 5.15 -10.07 -17.24
C GLU A 223 6.44 -10.15 -16.39
N GLY A 224 7.49 -10.73 -16.95
CA GLY A 224 8.82 -10.77 -16.33
C GLY A 224 9.40 -9.38 -16.08
N VAL A 225 9.31 -8.49 -17.07
CA VAL A 225 9.77 -7.09 -16.96
C VAL A 225 8.99 -6.33 -15.88
N ILE A 226 7.66 -6.46 -15.82
CA ILE A 226 6.83 -5.83 -14.78
C ILE A 226 7.30 -6.30 -13.39
N LYS A 227 7.46 -7.61 -13.18
CA LYS A 227 7.93 -8.17 -11.92
C LYS A 227 9.36 -7.74 -11.57
N PHE A 228 10.24 -7.64 -12.56
CA PHE A 228 11.61 -7.14 -12.38
C PHE A 228 11.62 -5.68 -11.96
N LEU A 229 10.84 -4.81 -12.62
CA LEU A 229 10.72 -3.40 -12.27
C LEU A 229 10.20 -3.22 -10.83
N LEU A 230 9.16 -3.96 -10.43
CA LEU A 230 8.62 -3.90 -9.07
C LEU A 230 9.65 -4.26 -8.01
N LYS A 231 10.38 -5.37 -8.22
CA LYS A 231 11.41 -5.84 -7.27
C LYS A 231 12.64 -4.95 -7.26
N GLY A 232 13.12 -4.56 -8.43
CA GLY A 232 14.31 -3.74 -8.58
C GLY A 232 14.11 -2.35 -7.97
N PHE A 233 12.96 -1.73 -8.26
CA PHE A 233 12.63 -0.42 -7.70
C PHE A 233 12.50 -0.44 -6.18
N LEU A 234 11.81 -1.46 -5.62
CA LEU A 234 11.74 -1.66 -4.17
C LEU A 234 13.13 -1.79 -3.55
N SER A 235 14.00 -2.63 -4.16
CA SER A 235 15.35 -2.88 -3.63
C SER A 235 16.23 -1.63 -3.67
N VAL A 236 16.19 -0.88 -4.75
CA VAL A 236 16.99 0.35 -4.91
C VAL A 236 16.54 1.41 -3.90
N LEU A 237 15.23 1.66 -3.80
CA LEU A 237 14.73 2.69 -2.89
C LEU A 237 14.98 2.33 -1.42
N LEU A 238 14.77 1.07 -1.03
CA LEU A 238 15.10 0.63 0.34
C LEU A 238 16.60 0.70 0.60
N GLY A 239 17.45 0.36 -0.36
CA GLY A 239 18.89 0.47 -0.23
C GLY A 239 19.34 1.93 0.03
N VAL A 240 18.83 2.89 -0.76
CA VAL A 240 19.11 4.30 -0.56
C VAL A 240 18.62 4.79 0.81
N GLN A 241 17.41 4.38 1.22
CA GLN A 241 16.86 4.73 2.54
C GLN A 241 17.68 4.18 3.69
N LEU A 242 18.17 2.94 3.60
CA LEU A 242 19.04 2.36 4.62
C LEU A 242 20.32 3.19 4.78
N ILE A 243 20.96 3.56 3.68
CA ILE A 243 22.16 4.41 3.72
C ILE A 243 21.85 5.76 4.37
N GLN A 244 20.78 6.43 3.96
CA GLN A 244 20.39 7.73 4.52
C GLN A 244 20.04 7.63 6.02
N SER A 245 19.31 6.60 6.43
CA SER A 245 18.92 6.41 7.82
C SER A 245 20.09 6.20 8.77
N MET A 246 21.24 5.76 8.26
CA MET A 246 22.48 5.61 9.04
C MET A 246 23.31 6.90 9.10
N ILE A 247 23.37 7.65 8.01
CA ILE A 247 24.27 8.81 7.89
C ILE A 247 23.67 10.06 8.54
N LEU A 248 22.41 10.38 8.26
CA LEU A 248 21.81 11.65 8.66
C LEU A 248 21.74 11.87 10.18
N PRO A 249 21.30 10.91 11.00
CA PRO A 249 21.29 11.10 12.45
C PRO A 249 22.70 11.25 13.04
N ALA A 250 23.70 10.61 12.44
CA ALA A 250 25.08 10.75 12.88
C ALA A 250 25.61 12.18 12.68
N VAL A 251 25.26 12.84 11.58
CA VAL A 251 25.64 14.23 11.32
C VAL A 251 25.02 15.20 12.34
N ASP A 252 23.73 15.03 12.65
CA ASP A 252 23.06 15.91 13.62
C ASP A 252 23.50 15.63 15.06
N SER A 253 23.81 14.36 15.43
CA SER A 253 24.31 14.02 16.76
C SER A 253 25.69 14.66 17.03
N MET A 254 26.55 14.73 16.03
CA MET A 254 27.85 15.42 16.17
C MET A 254 27.66 16.90 16.50
N LYS A 255 26.73 17.60 15.84
CA LYS A 255 26.42 19.01 16.10
C LYS A 255 25.84 19.20 17.52
N ASN A 256 24.90 18.33 17.93
CA ASN A 256 24.26 18.42 19.25
C ASN A 256 25.23 18.12 20.39
N THR A 257 26.19 17.21 20.21
CA THR A 257 27.23 16.90 21.20
C THR A 257 28.12 18.11 21.49
N VAL A 258 28.44 18.92 20.48
CA VAL A 258 29.21 20.14 20.67
C VAL A 258 28.44 21.18 21.49
N LEU A 259 27.15 21.35 21.21
CA LEU A 259 26.28 22.25 21.96
C LEU A 259 26.09 21.78 23.43
N GLN A 260 25.86 20.48 23.66
CA GLN A 260 25.71 19.92 24.99
C GLN A 260 26.98 20.05 25.84
N LYS A 261 28.16 19.80 25.25
CA LYS A 261 29.44 19.99 25.94
C LYS A 261 29.71 21.46 26.29
N GLY A 262 29.29 22.39 25.44
CA GLY A 262 29.37 23.82 25.71
C GLY A 262 28.45 24.25 26.86
N MET A 263 27.24 23.71 26.94
CA MET A 263 26.28 24.01 28.01
C MET A 263 26.64 23.34 29.34
N SER A 264 27.15 22.11 29.33
CA SER A 264 27.56 21.39 30.54
C SER A 264 28.82 21.96 31.18
N ALA A 265 29.58 22.81 30.47
CA ALA A 265 30.74 23.54 31.00
C ALA A 265 30.35 24.69 31.95
N ILE A 266 29.06 25.04 32.08
CA ILE A 266 28.58 26.10 33.00
C ILE A 266 28.34 25.48 34.40
N PRO A 267 29.17 25.81 35.42
CA PRO A 267 29.01 25.23 36.75
C PRO A 267 27.70 25.66 37.41
N GLY A 268 26.97 24.69 37.97
CA GLY A 268 25.73 24.90 38.78
C GLY A 268 24.42 24.94 38.01
N ILE A 269 24.42 25.13 36.67
CA ILE A 269 23.18 25.20 35.86
C ILE A 269 23.12 24.04 34.86
N GLY A 270 24.26 23.49 34.45
CA GLY A 270 24.37 22.51 33.37
C GLY A 270 23.60 21.19 33.59
N SER A 271 23.56 20.69 34.83
CA SER A 271 22.85 19.43 35.15
C SER A 271 21.32 19.56 35.06
N GLY A 272 20.75 20.69 35.52
CA GLY A 272 19.33 20.97 35.47
C GLY A 272 18.85 21.18 34.04
N LEU A 273 19.61 21.90 33.21
CA LEU A 273 19.32 22.10 31.80
C LEU A 273 19.39 20.80 30.99
N ASN A 274 20.37 19.94 31.26
CA ASN A 274 20.47 18.62 30.60
C ASN A 274 19.28 17.72 30.96
N SER A 275 18.84 17.71 32.18
CA SER A 275 17.66 16.92 32.61
C SER A 275 16.38 17.42 31.96
N ALA A 276 16.18 18.74 31.88
CA ALA A 276 15.05 19.34 31.19
C ALA A 276 15.06 19.03 29.67
N MET A 277 16.23 19.15 29.03
CA MET A 277 16.43 18.82 27.63
C MET A 277 16.13 17.34 27.34
N THR A 278 16.61 16.43 28.18
CA THR A 278 16.33 14.98 28.04
C THR A 278 14.86 14.67 28.14
N MET A 279 14.11 15.32 29.06
CA MET A 279 12.66 15.18 29.14
C MET A 279 11.93 15.68 27.91
N VAL A 280 12.33 16.84 27.37
CA VAL A 280 11.73 17.40 26.14
C VAL A 280 11.98 16.48 24.95
N ILE A 281 13.21 16.01 24.76
CA ILE A 281 13.56 15.07 23.68
C ILE A 281 12.79 13.75 23.85
N GLY A 282 12.71 13.21 25.06
CA GLY A 282 11.95 11.98 25.34
C GLY A 282 10.48 12.11 24.98
N SER A 283 9.85 13.23 25.34
CA SER A 283 8.45 13.51 24.96
C SER A 283 8.30 13.63 23.45
N ALA A 284 9.22 14.31 22.77
CA ALA A 284 9.20 14.45 21.32
C ALA A 284 9.37 13.10 20.58
N VAL A 285 10.18 12.17 21.13
CA VAL A 285 10.32 10.79 20.61
C VAL A 285 8.99 10.04 20.71
N VAL A 286 8.26 10.15 21.82
CA VAL A 286 6.94 9.52 21.98
C VAL A 286 5.94 10.07 20.96
N ILE A 287 5.89 11.39 20.78
CA ILE A 287 5.01 12.04 19.79
C ILE A 287 5.34 11.55 18.38
N LYS A 288 6.59 11.61 17.98
CA LYS A 288 7.07 11.18 16.65
C LYS A 288 6.71 9.72 16.39
N ASN A 289 6.99 8.83 17.33
CA ASN A 289 6.69 7.40 17.18
C ASN A 289 5.18 7.14 17.09
N SER A 290 4.37 7.90 17.84
CA SER A 290 2.91 7.82 17.78
C SER A 290 2.38 8.26 16.40
N ILE A 291 2.90 9.36 15.84
CA ILE A 291 2.56 9.82 14.49
C ILE A 291 2.91 8.74 13.45
N GLY A 292 4.11 8.17 13.51
CA GLY A 292 4.54 7.12 12.59
C GLY A 292 3.71 5.84 12.70
N ALA A 293 3.41 5.39 13.93
CA ALA A 293 2.60 4.19 14.17
C ALA A 293 1.16 4.36 13.65
N VAL A 294 0.51 5.49 13.98
CA VAL A 294 -0.84 5.80 13.44
C VAL A 294 -0.78 5.93 11.94
N GLY A 295 0.28 6.54 11.39
CA GLY A 295 0.49 6.66 9.94
C GLY A 295 0.46 5.31 9.23
N ILE A 296 1.14 4.32 9.76
CA ILE A 296 1.14 2.94 9.22
C ILE A 296 -0.26 2.30 9.36
N LEU A 297 -0.91 2.44 10.51
CA LEU A 297 -2.22 1.83 10.75
C LEU A 297 -3.30 2.40 9.82
N VAL A 298 -3.34 3.72 9.64
CA VAL A 298 -4.29 4.37 8.73
C VAL A 298 -3.98 4.02 7.27
N LEU A 299 -2.71 3.93 6.88
CA LEU A 299 -2.33 3.46 5.55
C LEU A 299 -2.87 2.05 5.25
N ILE A 300 -2.81 1.14 6.23
CA ILE A 300 -3.39 -0.20 6.10
C ILE A 300 -4.92 -0.11 5.87
N VAL A 301 -5.62 0.74 6.62
CA VAL A 301 -7.08 0.95 6.44
C VAL A 301 -7.40 1.48 5.04
N ILE A 302 -6.59 2.39 4.50
CA ILE A 302 -6.74 2.92 3.14
C ILE A 302 -6.58 1.83 2.07
N ILE A 303 -5.64 0.90 2.26
CA ILE A 303 -5.29 -0.13 1.27
C ILE A 303 -6.29 -1.29 1.26
N VAL A 304 -6.87 -1.64 2.40
CA VAL A 304 -7.71 -2.83 2.56
C VAL A 304 -8.92 -2.86 1.61
N PRO A 305 -9.73 -1.78 1.44
CA PRO A 305 -10.90 -1.81 0.56
C PRO A 305 -10.56 -2.17 -0.90
N PRO A 306 -9.63 -1.46 -1.58
CA PRO A 306 -9.28 -1.79 -2.97
C PRO A 306 -8.64 -3.17 -3.12
N VAL A 307 -7.86 -3.63 -2.15
CA VAL A 307 -7.29 -4.99 -2.16
C VAL A 307 -8.38 -6.05 -2.10
N ILE A 308 -9.42 -5.85 -1.29
CA ILE A 308 -10.59 -6.73 -1.23
C ILE A 308 -11.31 -6.75 -2.57
N GLU A 309 -11.57 -5.59 -3.18
CA GLU A 309 -12.22 -5.47 -4.48
C GLU A 309 -11.47 -6.24 -5.57
N ILE A 310 -10.17 -5.98 -5.72
CA ILE A 310 -9.34 -6.64 -6.74
C ILE A 310 -9.28 -8.15 -6.48
N THR A 311 -9.12 -8.55 -5.22
CA THR A 311 -9.08 -9.97 -4.84
C THR A 311 -10.41 -10.66 -5.13
N ALA A 312 -11.55 -10.02 -4.85
CA ALA A 312 -12.88 -10.56 -5.14
C ALA A 312 -13.06 -10.78 -6.64
N VAL A 313 -12.71 -9.80 -7.49
CA VAL A 313 -12.80 -9.96 -8.95
C VAL A 313 -11.89 -11.10 -9.43
N VAL A 314 -10.63 -11.14 -8.98
CA VAL A 314 -9.68 -12.22 -9.34
C VAL A 314 -10.20 -13.60 -8.93
N LEU A 315 -10.75 -13.73 -7.72
CA LEU A 315 -11.33 -14.98 -7.24
C LEU A 315 -12.57 -15.36 -8.04
N THR A 316 -13.42 -14.42 -8.42
CA THR A 316 -14.61 -14.68 -9.23
C THR A 316 -14.24 -15.25 -10.59
N TYR A 317 -13.27 -14.64 -11.31
CA TYR A 317 -12.80 -15.18 -12.57
C TYR A 317 -12.13 -16.53 -12.42
N LEU A 318 -11.40 -16.76 -11.34
CA LEU A 318 -10.76 -18.03 -11.04
C LEU A 318 -11.80 -19.14 -10.79
N LEU A 319 -12.81 -18.86 -9.96
CA LEU A 319 -13.91 -19.81 -9.68
C LEU A 319 -14.75 -20.08 -10.92
N ALA A 320 -15.14 -19.03 -11.68
CA ALA A 320 -15.86 -19.18 -12.92
C ALA A 320 -15.07 -20.02 -13.94
N GLY A 321 -13.75 -19.75 -14.08
CA GLY A 321 -12.87 -20.53 -14.95
C GLY A 321 -12.81 -22.01 -14.58
N ILE A 322 -12.71 -22.34 -13.28
CA ILE A 322 -12.73 -23.73 -12.78
C ILE A 322 -14.07 -24.40 -13.09
N MET A 323 -15.21 -23.71 -12.83
CA MET A 323 -16.54 -24.29 -13.03
C MET A 323 -16.85 -24.57 -14.49
N ILE A 324 -16.41 -23.71 -15.41
CA ILE A 324 -16.67 -23.87 -16.86
C ILE A 324 -15.61 -24.70 -17.58
N GLN A 325 -14.45 -24.96 -16.94
CA GLN A 325 -13.34 -25.70 -17.57
C GLN A 325 -13.76 -27.05 -18.20
N PRO A 326 -14.58 -27.90 -17.57
CA PRO A 326 -14.98 -29.18 -18.17
C PRO A 326 -15.84 -29.08 -19.42
N ILE A 327 -16.58 -27.95 -19.56
CA ILE A 327 -17.60 -27.75 -20.59
C ILE A 327 -17.24 -26.65 -21.60
N SER A 328 -16.14 -25.93 -21.39
CA SER A 328 -15.77 -24.76 -22.18
C SER A 328 -14.53 -25.02 -23.05
N ASP A 329 -14.37 -24.20 -24.10
CA ASP A 329 -13.15 -24.18 -24.90
C ASP A 329 -11.98 -23.59 -24.12
N LYS A 330 -10.76 -24.14 -24.34
CA LYS A 330 -9.51 -23.63 -23.71
C LYS A 330 -9.26 -22.15 -24.00
N ARG A 331 -9.78 -21.61 -25.10
CA ARG A 331 -9.67 -20.19 -25.46
C ARG A 331 -10.44 -19.29 -24.50
N ILE A 332 -11.62 -19.72 -24.04
CA ILE A 332 -12.44 -18.97 -23.07
C ILE A 332 -11.76 -18.95 -21.69
N THR A 333 -11.34 -20.12 -21.19
CA THR A 333 -10.64 -20.21 -19.91
C THR A 333 -9.30 -19.47 -19.92
N GLY A 334 -8.55 -19.56 -21.04
CA GLY A 334 -7.32 -18.83 -21.23
C GLY A 334 -7.51 -17.30 -21.28
N ALA A 335 -8.59 -16.81 -21.87
CA ALA A 335 -8.91 -15.38 -21.84
C ALA A 335 -9.28 -14.90 -20.41
N MET A 336 -9.97 -15.73 -19.61
CA MET A 336 -10.22 -15.42 -18.21
C MET A 336 -8.92 -15.30 -17.39
N ASP A 337 -7.91 -16.10 -17.72
CA ASP A 337 -6.58 -16.00 -17.12
C ASP A 337 -5.91 -14.64 -17.36
N ALA A 338 -6.26 -13.92 -18.43
CA ALA A 338 -5.76 -12.57 -18.65
C ALA A 338 -6.21 -11.60 -17.54
N VAL A 339 -7.47 -11.67 -17.10
CA VAL A 339 -7.98 -10.85 -15.97
C VAL A 339 -7.31 -11.27 -14.66
N ILE A 340 -7.23 -12.59 -14.41
CA ILE A 340 -6.65 -13.13 -13.18
C ILE A 340 -5.19 -12.70 -13.03
N GLN A 341 -4.39 -12.84 -14.09
CA GLN A 341 -2.95 -12.52 -14.02
C GLN A 341 -2.72 -11.01 -13.94
N SER A 342 -3.50 -10.20 -14.68
CA SER A 342 -3.43 -8.74 -14.58
C SER A 342 -3.83 -8.26 -13.19
N GLY A 343 -4.89 -8.78 -12.60
CA GLY A 343 -5.30 -8.48 -11.23
C GLY A 343 -4.24 -8.89 -10.19
N LYS A 344 -3.59 -10.05 -10.36
CA LYS A 344 -2.47 -10.46 -9.49
C LYS A 344 -1.27 -9.52 -9.59
N LEU A 345 -0.95 -9.00 -10.79
CA LEU A 345 0.11 -8.00 -10.96
C LEU A 345 -0.26 -6.67 -10.31
N MET A 346 -1.51 -6.22 -10.43
CA MET A 346 -2.03 -5.04 -9.75
C MET A 346 -1.95 -5.18 -8.23
N LEU A 347 -2.34 -6.33 -7.66
CA LEU A 347 -2.17 -6.62 -6.23
C LEU A 347 -0.69 -6.60 -5.82
N SER A 348 0.19 -7.20 -6.61
CA SER A 348 1.63 -7.19 -6.34
C SER A 348 2.19 -5.77 -6.31
N MET A 349 1.71 -4.91 -7.20
CA MET A 349 2.09 -3.49 -7.27
C MET A 349 1.64 -2.71 -6.02
N ILE A 350 0.38 -2.88 -5.60
CA ILE A 350 -0.16 -2.26 -4.38
C ILE A 350 0.64 -2.71 -3.15
N PHE A 351 0.89 -4.02 -3.02
CA PHE A 351 1.67 -4.54 -1.91
C PHE A 351 3.11 -4.05 -1.91
N THR A 352 3.73 -3.87 -3.07
CA THR A 352 5.08 -3.31 -3.19
C THR A 352 5.12 -1.86 -2.73
N MET A 353 4.15 -1.02 -3.14
CA MET A 353 4.02 0.36 -2.67
C MET A 353 3.78 0.43 -1.16
N ALA A 354 2.82 -0.34 -0.67
CA ALA A 354 2.50 -0.38 0.75
C ALA A 354 3.71 -0.77 1.61
N LEU A 355 4.40 -1.84 1.19
CA LEU A 355 5.61 -2.31 1.87
C LEU A 355 6.70 -1.24 1.89
N LEU A 356 6.92 -0.56 0.77
CA LEU A 356 7.91 0.49 0.68
C LEU A 356 7.58 1.64 1.64
N PHE A 357 6.35 2.14 1.68
CA PHE A 357 5.95 3.20 2.58
C PHE A 357 6.04 2.79 4.06
N ILE A 358 5.57 1.58 4.40
CA ILE A 358 5.64 1.07 5.78
C ILE A 358 7.09 0.93 6.23
N LEU A 359 7.94 0.31 5.42
CA LEU A 359 9.36 0.15 5.74
C LEU A 359 10.08 1.49 5.82
N SER A 360 9.71 2.44 4.98
CA SER A 360 10.23 3.79 4.99
C SER A 360 9.98 4.50 6.32
N VAL A 361 8.74 4.53 6.79
CA VAL A 361 8.38 5.10 8.09
C VAL A 361 9.10 4.37 9.23
N ALA A 362 9.17 3.04 9.15
CA ALA A 362 9.84 2.21 10.14
C ALA A 362 11.34 2.52 10.24
N LEU A 363 12.04 2.63 9.11
CA LEU A 363 13.47 2.91 9.07
C LEU A 363 13.80 4.27 9.68
N ILE A 364 13.01 5.30 9.38
CA ILE A 364 13.26 6.62 9.95
C ILE A 364 12.93 6.64 11.45
N ALA A 365 11.82 6.03 11.86
CA ALA A 365 11.50 5.92 13.28
C ALA A 365 12.65 5.26 14.04
N PHE A 366 13.21 4.18 13.50
CA PHE A 366 14.33 3.48 14.10
C PHE A 366 15.60 4.33 14.14
N SER A 367 16.02 4.90 13.03
CA SER A 367 17.27 5.67 12.93
C SER A 367 17.28 6.93 13.80
N THR A 368 16.13 7.59 13.92
CA THR A 368 16.00 8.82 14.73
C THR A 368 15.81 8.55 16.22
N ASN A 369 15.59 7.30 16.64
CA ASN A 369 15.55 6.90 18.05
C ASN A 369 16.93 6.52 18.61
N VAL A 370 17.89 6.13 17.78
CA VAL A 370 19.23 5.69 18.23
C VAL A 370 19.93 6.79 19.01
N ASN A 371 19.78 8.04 18.60
CA ASN A 371 20.40 9.19 19.28
C ASN A 371 19.87 9.42 20.73
N TYR A 372 18.65 8.94 21.05
CA TYR A 372 18.09 9.03 22.39
C TYR A 372 18.68 7.97 23.33
N TYR A 373 19.04 6.78 22.81
CA TYR A 373 19.59 5.69 23.62
C TYR A 373 21.13 5.70 23.72
N ALA A 374 21.80 6.50 22.91
CA ALA A 374 23.26 6.62 22.90
C ALA A 374 23.80 7.76 23.78
N GLY A 375 22.94 8.55 24.40
CA GLY A 375 23.27 9.57 25.41
C GLY A 375 22.92 9.11 26.80
#